data_51f97a3acd9dfc7986828a8000e771db
#
_entry.id   51f97a3acd9dfc7986828a8000e771db
#
_cell.length_a   1.000
_cell.length_b   1.000
_cell.length_c   1.000
_cell.angle_alpha   90.00
_cell.angle_beta   90.00
_cell.angle_gamma   90.00
#
_symmetry.space_group_name_H-M   'P 1'
#
loop_
_entity.id
_entity.type
_entity.pdbx_description
1 polymer ?
#
loop_
_entity_poly.entity_id
_entity_poly.type
_entity_poly.pdbx_seq_one_letter_code
_entity_poly.pdbx_strand_id
1 'polypeptide(L)'
;GINNVKNDIVIIQDADLEYNPNDYENLILPFFEANADIVYGSRFLGSQKYSRIHFFWHYIANKLLTFLCNVFTNLNMTDMETGYKLFKKEVIQSINIEENSFGVEPELTIKLAKKKYKFFEVPISYNGRSYEEGKKIGLKDAFIAVFCIIKYKIKN
;
A
#
# COMPACT_ATOMS: atom_id res chain seq x y z
N GLY A 1 14.78 -3.50 9.45
CA GLY A 1 14.43 -4.26 8.23
C GLY A 1 15.00 -3.63 6.98
N ILE A 2 14.56 -2.44 6.58
CA ILE A 2 14.89 -1.81 5.28
C ILE A 2 16.40 -1.67 5.03
N ASN A 3 17.16 -1.22 6.03
CA ASN A 3 18.62 -1.04 5.91
C ASN A 3 19.40 -2.34 5.71
N ASN A 4 18.80 -3.48 6.02
CA ASN A 4 19.44 -4.81 5.94
C ASN A 4 19.01 -5.59 4.68
N VAL A 5 18.27 -4.99 3.78
CA VAL A 5 17.85 -5.61 2.52
C VAL A 5 19.07 -5.90 1.64
N LYS A 6 19.16 -7.13 1.17
CA LYS A 6 20.26 -7.60 0.29
C LYS A 6 19.83 -7.73 -1.17
N ASN A 7 18.59 -8.12 -1.42
CA ASN A 7 18.06 -8.40 -2.75
C ASN A 7 17.54 -7.12 -3.44
N ASP A 8 17.47 -7.15 -4.76
CA ASP A 8 17.14 -5.98 -5.59
C ASP A 8 15.68 -5.53 -5.46
N ILE A 9 14.77 -6.47 -5.20
CA ILE A 9 13.33 -6.20 -4.99
C ILE A 9 12.95 -6.61 -3.57
N VAL A 10 12.16 -5.76 -2.93
CA VAL A 10 11.68 -5.91 -1.54
C VAL A 10 10.18 -5.89 -1.54
N ILE A 11 9.57 -6.83 -0.84
CA ILE A 11 8.13 -6.82 -0.55
C ILE A 11 7.90 -6.51 0.93
N ILE A 12 6.95 -5.64 1.21
CA ILE A 12 6.30 -5.52 2.50
C ILE A 12 5.06 -6.40 2.45
N GLN A 13 4.91 -7.26 3.44
CA GLN A 13 3.78 -8.17 3.59
C GLN A 13 3.31 -8.16 5.03
N ASP A 14 2.00 -8.01 5.21
CA ASP A 14 1.39 -8.20 6.52
C ASP A 14 1.48 -9.66 6.96
N ALA A 15 1.73 -9.88 8.24
CA ALA A 15 1.92 -11.22 8.83
C ALA A 15 0.59 -11.94 9.10
N ASP A 16 -0.50 -11.49 8.50
CA ASP A 16 -1.80 -12.13 8.61
C ASP A 16 -2.11 -13.01 7.37
N LEU A 17 -3.16 -13.80 7.46
CA LEU A 17 -3.57 -14.70 6.39
C LEU A 17 -4.57 -14.06 5.40
N GLU A 18 -4.65 -12.74 5.36
CA GLU A 18 -5.58 -12.02 4.47
C GLU A 18 -5.09 -11.96 3.02
N TYR A 19 -3.77 -12.07 2.80
CA TYR A 19 -3.12 -12.01 1.48
C TYR A 19 -2.64 -13.37 1.00
N ASN A 20 -2.61 -13.56 -0.32
CA ASN A 20 -2.21 -14.81 -0.95
C ASN A 20 -0.79 -14.70 -1.55
N PRO A 21 0.19 -15.52 -1.10
CA PRO A 21 1.54 -15.51 -1.67
C PRO A 21 1.61 -15.87 -3.17
N ASN A 22 0.60 -16.52 -3.73
CA ASN A 22 0.54 -16.80 -5.18
C ASN A 22 0.45 -15.53 -6.02
N ASP A 23 0.06 -14.39 -5.43
CA ASP A 23 0.03 -13.10 -6.13
C ASP A 23 1.43 -12.52 -6.38
N TYR A 24 2.49 -13.06 -5.76
CA TYR A 24 3.87 -12.56 -5.92
C TYR A 24 4.34 -12.59 -7.36
N GLU A 25 3.99 -13.62 -8.12
CA GLU A 25 4.38 -13.74 -9.53
C GLU A 25 3.86 -12.54 -10.34
N ASN A 26 2.60 -12.16 -10.15
CA ASN A 26 2.01 -11.01 -10.83
C ASN A 26 2.57 -9.68 -10.31
N LEU A 27 2.82 -9.57 -9.01
CA LEU A 27 3.34 -8.36 -8.39
C LEU A 27 4.77 -8.01 -8.83
N ILE A 28 5.57 -9.01 -9.19
CA ILE A 28 6.96 -8.80 -9.59
C ILE A 28 7.11 -8.46 -11.09
N LEU A 29 6.16 -8.86 -11.93
CA LEU A 29 6.22 -8.67 -13.39
C LEU A 29 6.47 -7.22 -13.82
N PRO A 30 5.83 -6.17 -13.23
CA PRO A 30 6.05 -4.80 -13.67
C PRO A 30 7.50 -4.31 -13.54
N PHE A 31 8.31 -4.90 -12.65
CA PHE A 31 9.73 -4.55 -12.54
C PHE A 31 10.53 -4.97 -13.78
N PHE A 32 10.17 -6.09 -14.40
CA PHE A 32 10.86 -6.64 -15.56
C PHE A 32 10.26 -6.13 -16.87
N GLU A 33 8.94 -6.03 -16.96
CA GLU A 33 8.25 -5.73 -18.21
C GLU A 33 8.04 -4.23 -18.43
N ALA A 34 7.85 -3.46 -17.36
CA ALA A 34 7.51 -2.03 -17.43
C ALA A 34 8.54 -1.12 -16.74
N ASN A 35 9.66 -1.69 -16.26
CA ASN A 35 10.66 -0.94 -15.49
C ASN A 35 10.03 -0.15 -14.33
N ALA A 36 9.14 -0.80 -13.57
CA ALA A 36 8.54 -0.23 -12.37
C ALA A 36 9.61 0.02 -11.29
N ASP A 37 9.41 1.06 -10.49
CA ASP A 37 10.21 1.32 -9.30
C ASP A 37 9.46 0.88 -8.03
N ILE A 38 8.12 0.94 -8.09
CA ILE A 38 7.19 0.64 -7.00
C ILE A 38 5.98 -0.08 -7.58
N VAL A 39 5.54 -1.15 -6.92
CA VAL A 39 4.32 -1.88 -7.27
C VAL A 39 3.45 -2.07 -6.04
N TYR A 40 2.21 -1.63 -6.11
CA TYR A 40 1.20 -1.85 -5.08
C TYR A 40 0.22 -2.94 -5.53
N GLY A 41 -0.10 -3.86 -4.63
CA GLY A 41 -1.16 -4.81 -4.85
C GLY A 41 -2.51 -4.16 -4.53
N SER A 42 -3.41 -4.01 -5.49
CA SER A 42 -4.73 -3.43 -5.24
C SER A 42 -5.80 -4.50 -5.04
N ARG A 43 -6.56 -4.35 -3.97
CA ARG A 43 -7.76 -5.15 -3.66
C ARG A 43 -8.98 -4.74 -4.50
N PHE A 44 -8.89 -3.61 -5.20
CA PHE A 44 -10.01 -2.95 -5.90
C PHE A 44 -9.85 -2.89 -7.42
N LEU A 45 -8.75 -3.34 -7.98
CA LEU A 45 -8.53 -3.35 -9.42
C LEU A 45 -9.29 -4.46 -10.18
N GLY A 46 -9.90 -5.39 -9.51
CA GLY A 46 -10.77 -6.42 -10.08
C GLY A 46 -10.25 -7.12 -11.33
N SER A 47 -9.61 -8.26 -11.18
CA SER A 47 -9.39 -9.23 -12.29
C SER A 47 -9.41 -10.66 -11.77
N GLN A 48 -9.92 -10.83 -10.56
CA GLN A 48 -10.03 -12.15 -9.96
C GLN A 48 -11.32 -12.84 -10.38
N LYS A 49 -11.27 -14.17 -10.46
CA LYS A 49 -12.43 -14.99 -10.76
C LYS A 49 -13.57 -14.78 -9.74
N TYR A 50 -13.22 -14.49 -8.49
CA TYR A 50 -14.13 -14.12 -7.39
C TYR A 50 -13.35 -13.39 -6.29
N SER A 51 -14.04 -12.52 -5.56
CA SER A 51 -13.48 -11.81 -4.40
C SER A 51 -14.46 -11.80 -3.23
N ARG A 52 -13.95 -11.79 -2.01
CA ARG A 52 -14.80 -11.61 -0.83
C ARG A 52 -15.37 -10.18 -0.82
N ILE A 53 -16.66 -10.03 -0.54
CA ILE A 53 -17.29 -8.71 -0.40
C ILE A 53 -16.79 -8.05 0.88
N HIS A 54 -16.28 -6.83 0.74
CA HIS A 54 -15.76 -6.04 1.86
C HIS A 54 -16.88 -5.37 2.67
N PHE A 55 -16.63 -5.05 3.92
CA PHE A 55 -17.52 -4.21 4.69
C PHE A 55 -17.62 -2.81 4.06
N PHE A 56 -18.83 -2.36 3.83
CA PHE A 56 -19.11 -1.12 3.10
C PHE A 56 -18.37 0.10 3.69
N TRP A 57 -18.43 0.30 5.00
CA TRP A 57 -17.80 1.46 5.65
C TRP A 57 -16.27 1.40 5.60
N HIS A 58 -15.67 0.21 5.69
CA HIS A 58 -14.22 0.05 5.50
C HIS A 58 -13.80 0.35 4.06
N TYR A 59 -14.61 -0.07 3.08
CA TYR A 59 -14.39 0.26 1.68
C TYR A 59 -14.43 1.79 1.47
N ILE A 60 -15.45 2.48 1.99
CA ILE A 60 -15.59 3.94 1.88
C ILE A 60 -14.41 4.65 2.56
N ALA A 61 -14.04 4.25 3.78
CA ALA A 61 -12.90 4.85 4.47
C ALA A 61 -11.60 4.70 3.67
N ASN A 62 -11.32 3.51 3.14
CA ASN A 62 -10.14 3.27 2.31
C ASN A 62 -10.16 4.13 1.04
N LYS A 63 -11.31 4.21 0.34
CA LYS A 63 -11.45 5.05 -0.85
C LYS A 63 -11.23 6.53 -0.55
N LEU A 64 -11.71 7.03 0.59
CA LEU A 64 -11.51 8.41 1.04
C LEU A 64 -10.03 8.70 1.34
N LEU A 65 -9.35 7.80 2.05
CA LEU A 65 -7.92 7.93 2.35
C LEU A 65 -7.07 7.89 1.07
N THR A 66 -7.38 6.95 0.19
CA THR A 66 -6.71 6.83 -1.13
C THR A 66 -6.95 8.08 -1.98
N PHE A 67 -8.20 8.58 -2.05
CA PHE A 67 -8.52 9.80 -2.76
C PHE A 67 -7.73 11.00 -2.22
N LEU A 68 -7.70 11.18 -0.90
CA LEU A 68 -6.95 12.27 -0.28
C LEU A 68 -5.45 12.16 -0.61
N CYS A 69 -4.88 10.97 -0.53
CA CYS A 69 -3.50 10.72 -0.89
C CYS A 69 -3.23 11.05 -2.37
N ASN A 70 -4.12 10.64 -3.28
CA ASN A 70 -4.03 10.94 -4.71
C ASN A 70 -4.03 12.45 -4.99
N VAL A 71 -4.90 13.22 -4.33
CA VAL A 71 -4.94 14.68 -4.44
C VAL A 71 -3.60 15.29 -4.06
N PHE A 72 -2.96 14.83 -2.98
CA PHE A 72 -1.71 15.41 -2.52
C PHE A 72 -0.46 14.91 -3.28
N THR A 73 -0.50 13.74 -3.87
CA THR A 73 0.63 13.13 -4.59
C THR A 73 0.56 13.30 -6.11
N ASN A 74 -0.61 13.63 -6.64
CA ASN A 74 -0.93 13.59 -8.07
C ASN A 74 -0.75 12.18 -8.68
N LEU A 75 -0.97 11.15 -7.88
CA LEU A 75 -1.08 9.77 -8.32
C LEU A 75 -2.56 9.40 -8.55
N ASN A 76 -2.81 8.34 -9.28
CA ASN A 76 -4.17 7.81 -9.50
C ASN A 76 -4.23 6.36 -9.03
N MET A 77 -3.96 6.15 -7.74
CA MET A 77 -4.03 4.83 -7.11
C MET A 77 -5.46 4.44 -6.79
N THR A 78 -5.71 3.14 -6.75
CA THR A 78 -7.00 2.58 -6.34
C THR A 78 -7.01 2.09 -4.90
N ASP A 79 -5.83 1.76 -4.32
CA ASP A 79 -5.69 1.19 -2.98
C ASP A 79 -4.37 1.57 -2.29
N MET A 80 -4.33 2.71 -1.61
CA MET A 80 -3.15 3.16 -0.86
C MET A 80 -2.87 2.31 0.40
N GLU A 81 -3.93 1.79 1.05
CA GLU A 81 -3.88 1.06 2.32
C GLU A 81 -3.62 -0.46 2.15
N THR A 82 -3.16 -0.90 0.98
CA THR A 82 -2.83 -2.31 0.74
C THR A 82 -1.63 -2.76 1.55
N GLY A 83 -1.64 -4.01 2.04
CA GLY A 83 -0.48 -4.61 2.72
C GLY A 83 0.62 -5.09 1.76
N TYR A 84 0.29 -5.35 0.48
CA TYR A 84 1.30 -5.74 -0.50
C TYR A 84 1.89 -4.53 -1.22
N LYS A 85 3.11 -4.18 -0.86
CA LYS A 85 3.88 -3.11 -1.51
C LYS A 85 5.28 -3.61 -1.85
N LEU A 86 5.66 -3.51 -3.12
CA LEU A 86 6.97 -3.92 -3.61
C LEU A 86 7.77 -2.70 -4.07
N PHE A 87 9.07 -2.75 -3.87
CA PHE A 87 9.98 -1.65 -4.15
C PHE A 87 11.30 -2.20 -4.71
N LYS A 88 11.94 -1.46 -5.61
CA LYS A 88 13.39 -1.62 -5.79
C LYS A 88 14.11 -1.28 -4.48
N LYS A 89 15.20 -1.96 -4.19
CA LYS A 89 15.99 -1.77 -2.97
C LYS A 89 16.39 -0.31 -2.77
N GLU A 90 16.97 0.30 -3.79
CA GLU A 90 17.42 1.70 -3.75
C GLU A 90 16.26 2.68 -3.50
N VAL A 91 15.06 2.34 -3.97
CA VAL A 91 13.85 3.15 -3.78
C VAL A 91 13.45 3.18 -2.32
N ILE A 92 13.26 2.00 -1.70
CA ILE A 92 12.83 1.93 -0.30
C ILE A 92 13.92 2.43 0.66
N GLN A 93 15.20 2.25 0.32
CA GLN A 93 16.32 2.78 1.11
C GLN A 93 16.53 4.28 0.94
N SER A 94 15.90 4.91 -0.06
CA SER A 94 16.01 6.35 -0.30
C SER A 94 15.20 7.20 0.68
N ILE A 95 14.36 6.59 1.48
CA ILE A 95 13.51 7.26 2.48
C ILE A 95 13.77 6.72 3.89
N ASN A 96 13.55 7.57 4.89
CA ASN A 96 13.51 7.16 6.28
C ASN A 96 12.06 7.08 6.73
N ILE A 97 11.65 5.95 7.31
CA ILE A 97 10.31 5.74 7.87
C ILE A 97 10.32 6.17 9.34
N GLU A 98 9.42 7.05 9.70
CA GLU A 98 9.29 7.64 11.04
C GLU A 98 8.06 7.11 11.78
N GLU A 99 7.01 6.74 11.03
CA GLU A 99 5.76 6.30 11.59
C GLU A 99 5.77 4.80 11.95
N ASN A 100 4.88 4.46 12.84
CA ASN A 100 4.55 3.09 13.20
C ASN A 100 3.07 2.84 12.94
N SER A 101 2.66 1.59 12.77
CA SER A 101 1.27 1.22 12.56
C SER A 101 0.65 1.92 11.33
N PHE A 102 -0.60 2.37 11.38
CA PHE A 102 -1.40 2.92 10.27
C PHE A 102 -0.89 4.25 9.66
N GLY A 103 0.17 4.81 10.17
CA GLY A 103 0.83 5.97 9.56
C GLY A 103 1.86 5.61 8.51
N VAL A 104 2.29 4.35 8.45
CA VAL A 104 3.37 3.89 7.55
C VAL A 104 2.97 3.96 6.09
N GLU A 105 1.77 3.51 5.74
CA GLU A 105 1.26 3.47 4.36
C GLU A 105 1.21 4.86 3.73
N PRO A 106 0.55 5.86 4.35
CA PRO A 106 0.56 7.22 3.81
C PRO A 106 1.95 7.86 3.82
N GLU A 107 2.78 7.62 4.84
CA GLU A 107 4.15 8.13 4.89
C GLU A 107 4.98 7.62 3.71
N LEU A 108 5.00 6.30 3.49
CA LEU A 108 5.69 5.65 2.38
C LEU A 108 5.24 6.25 1.05
N THR A 109 3.94 6.27 0.82
CA THR A 109 3.36 6.72 -0.44
C THR A 109 3.72 8.16 -0.75
N ILE A 110 3.59 9.07 0.21
CA ILE A 110 3.85 10.50 -0.01
C ILE A 110 5.33 10.77 -0.17
N LYS A 111 6.20 10.20 0.67
CA LYS A 111 7.64 10.39 0.55
C LYS A 111 8.18 9.88 -0.77
N LEU A 112 7.69 8.75 -1.26
CA LEU A 112 8.11 8.17 -2.53
C LEU A 112 7.54 8.92 -3.74
N ALA A 113 6.29 9.39 -3.67
CA ALA A 113 5.68 10.20 -4.72
C ALA A 113 6.45 11.52 -4.97
N LYS A 114 6.98 12.15 -3.91
CA LYS A 114 7.83 13.35 -4.05
C LYS A 114 9.10 13.12 -4.87
N LYS A 115 9.59 11.88 -4.94
CA LYS A 115 10.80 11.49 -5.68
C LYS A 115 10.53 11.11 -7.14
N LYS A 116 9.27 11.16 -7.59
CA LYS A 116 8.84 10.90 -8.98
C LYS A 116 9.18 9.50 -9.50
N TYR A 117 9.18 8.49 -8.65
CA TYR A 117 9.30 7.09 -9.03
C TYR A 117 8.10 6.62 -9.85
N LYS A 118 8.29 5.55 -10.63
CA LYS A 118 7.24 4.91 -11.43
C LYS A 118 6.43 3.95 -10.57
N PHE A 119 5.20 4.33 -10.25
CA PHE A 119 4.24 3.52 -9.53
C PHE A 119 3.41 2.68 -10.49
N PHE A 120 3.18 1.44 -10.11
CA PHE A 120 2.25 0.53 -10.77
C PHE A 120 1.32 -0.08 -9.75
N GLU A 121 0.12 -0.48 -10.18
CA GLU A 121 -0.79 -1.29 -9.39
C GLU A 121 -1.07 -2.61 -10.11
N VAL A 122 -1.17 -3.68 -9.33
CA VAL A 122 -1.49 -5.03 -9.78
C VAL A 122 -2.66 -5.56 -8.96
N PRO A 123 -3.69 -6.17 -9.57
CA PRO A 123 -4.77 -6.78 -8.81
C PRO A 123 -4.27 -7.95 -7.97
N ILE A 124 -4.73 -8.03 -6.73
CA ILE A 124 -4.37 -9.08 -5.79
C ILE A 124 -5.58 -9.76 -5.16
N SER A 125 -5.37 -10.98 -4.69
CA SER A 125 -6.33 -11.71 -3.87
C SER A 125 -6.37 -11.14 -2.45
N TYR A 126 -7.57 -10.99 -1.90
CA TYR A 126 -7.73 -10.53 -0.53
C TYR A 126 -8.90 -11.23 0.16
N ASN A 127 -8.60 -11.87 1.28
CA ASN A 127 -9.59 -12.55 2.11
C ASN A 127 -9.66 -11.87 3.48
N GLY A 128 -10.26 -10.68 3.53
CA GLY A 128 -10.33 -9.88 4.74
C GLY A 128 -11.06 -10.57 5.88
N ARG A 129 -10.51 -10.49 7.10
CA ARG A 129 -11.11 -11.03 8.32
C ARG A 129 -12.38 -10.30 8.71
N SER A 130 -13.29 -11.02 9.38
CA SER A 130 -14.41 -10.42 10.09
C SER A 130 -13.99 -9.85 11.46
N TYR A 131 -14.88 -9.12 12.12
CA TYR A 131 -14.63 -8.63 13.49
C TYR A 131 -14.46 -9.79 14.48
N GLU A 132 -15.16 -10.90 14.28
CA GLU A 132 -15.04 -12.12 15.08
C GLU A 132 -13.68 -12.79 14.87
N GLU A 133 -13.12 -12.67 13.68
CA GLU A 133 -11.78 -13.13 13.31
C GLU A 133 -10.65 -12.16 13.74
N GLY A 134 -10.97 -11.14 14.55
CA GLY A 134 -9.98 -10.27 15.18
C GLY A 134 -9.62 -8.98 14.39
N LYS A 135 -10.46 -8.54 13.48
CA LYS A 135 -10.26 -7.23 12.79
C LYS A 135 -10.35 -6.09 13.80
N LYS A 136 -9.30 -5.26 13.89
CA LYS A 136 -9.17 -4.19 14.90
C LYS A 136 -9.13 -2.78 14.34
N ILE A 137 -9.25 -2.60 13.03
CA ILE A 137 -9.15 -1.28 12.38
C ILE A 137 -10.35 -0.43 12.77
N GLY A 138 -10.11 0.76 13.30
CA GLY A 138 -11.14 1.69 13.77
C GLY A 138 -11.00 3.11 13.24
N LEU A 139 -11.92 3.99 13.63
CA LEU A 139 -11.92 5.40 13.22
C LEU A 139 -10.63 6.15 13.63
N LYS A 140 -10.01 5.78 14.75
CA LYS A 140 -8.75 6.38 15.19
C LYS A 140 -7.63 6.18 14.17
N ASP A 141 -7.58 5.01 13.53
CA ASP A 141 -6.56 4.67 12.53
C ASP A 141 -6.73 5.51 11.27
N ALA A 142 -7.99 5.74 10.85
CA ALA A 142 -8.29 6.64 9.74
C ALA A 142 -7.85 8.09 10.04
N PHE A 143 -8.06 8.60 11.27
CA PHE A 143 -7.56 9.92 11.65
C PHE A 143 -6.04 10.02 11.66
N ILE A 144 -5.35 8.98 12.12
CA ILE A 144 -3.87 8.90 12.06
C ILE A 144 -3.41 8.95 10.60
N ALA A 145 -4.02 8.18 9.71
CA ALA A 145 -3.68 8.19 8.29
C ALA A 145 -3.89 9.56 7.64
N VAL A 146 -5.02 10.23 7.89
CA VAL A 146 -5.27 11.60 7.41
C VAL A 146 -4.22 12.58 7.94
N PHE A 147 -3.91 12.51 9.23
CA PHE A 147 -2.88 13.36 9.82
C PHE A 147 -1.51 13.13 9.17
N CYS A 148 -1.13 11.88 8.94
CA CYS A 148 0.14 11.53 8.28
C CYS A 148 0.17 12.01 6.82
N ILE A 149 -0.93 11.91 6.07
CA ILE A 149 -1.04 12.45 4.71
C ILE A 149 -0.71 13.94 4.70
N ILE A 150 -1.32 14.71 5.58
CA ILE A 150 -1.10 16.17 5.66
C ILE A 150 0.32 16.47 6.14
N LYS A 151 0.77 15.80 7.21
CA LYS A 151 2.11 15.97 7.80
C LYS A 151 3.21 15.79 6.77
N TYR A 152 3.18 14.67 6.04
CA TYR A 152 4.24 14.35 5.07
C TYR A 152 4.10 15.07 3.73
N LYS A 153 2.95 15.64 3.43
CA LYS A 153 2.83 16.59 2.31
C LYS A 153 3.56 17.89 2.59
N ILE A 154 3.44 18.41 3.83
CA ILE A 154 4.03 19.70 4.25
C ILE A 154 5.50 19.56 4.63
N LYS A 155 5.84 18.46 5.31
CA LYS A 155 7.23 18.17 5.71
C LYS A 155 8.08 17.89 4.46
N ASN A 156 9.14 18.64 4.29
CA ASN A 156 10.12 18.43 3.20
C ASN A 156 10.98 17.18 3.44
#